data_5ae9d485cb602dfc7f0fbc006074d9a5
#
_entry.id   5ae9d485cb602dfc7f0fbc006074d9a5
#
_cell.length_a   1.000
_cell.length_b   1.000
_cell.length_c   1.000
_cell.angle_alpha   90.00
_cell.angle_beta   90.00
_cell.angle_gamma   90.00
#
_symmetry.space_group_name_H-M   'P 1'
#
loop_
_entity.id
_entity.type
_entity.pdbx_description
1 polymer ?
#
loop_
_entity_poly.entity_id
_entity_poly.type
_entity_poly.pdbx_seq_one_letter_code
_entity_poly.pdbx_strand_id
1 'polypeptide(L)'
;MPSPSIVDLRESVHDLLKRTAVALKEGGVPFALCGGYAAWVRGAPEPDHDADFLVPAAEAERTAEVLADAGLQVVDPAEDWLLKVVRDDVFVDVLWRTCHVPVETDLIERADVLPVLSVQMPVLAATDILITKLMALDEHYCDFGRLLPVARALREQVDWPLVEREVAGNDFAVVFLQLLGRLGVVT
;
A
#
# COMPACT_ATOMS: atom_id res chain seq x y z
N MET A 1 21.51 -8.59 -22.97
CA MET A 1 21.56 -8.92 -21.54
C MET A 1 20.44 -9.88 -21.26
N PRO A 2 20.63 -10.97 -20.49
CA PRO A 2 19.50 -11.82 -20.08
C PRO A 2 18.53 -10.98 -19.23
N SER A 3 17.23 -11.20 -19.40
CA SER A 3 16.22 -10.58 -18.54
C SER A 3 16.43 -11.01 -17.09
N PRO A 4 16.25 -10.12 -16.10
CA PRO A 4 16.41 -10.47 -14.70
C PRO A 4 15.44 -11.59 -14.31
N SER A 5 15.85 -12.45 -13.38
CA SER A 5 14.95 -13.48 -12.84
C SER A 5 13.91 -12.85 -11.91
N ILE A 6 12.79 -13.54 -11.67
CA ILE A 6 11.76 -13.09 -10.71
C ILE A 6 12.37 -12.85 -9.31
N VAL A 7 13.36 -13.66 -8.91
CA VAL A 7 14.05 -13.52 -7.63
C VAL A 7 14.87 -12.23 -7.60
N ASP A 8 15.60 -11.93 -8.68
CA ASP A 8 16.42 -10.71 -8.79
C ASP A 8 15.54 -9.44 -8.74
N LEU A 9 14.37 -9.47 -9.41
CA LEU A 9 13.42 -8.37 -9.38
C LEU A 9 12.85 -8.14 -7.97
N ARG A 10 12.49 -9.22 -7.27
CA ARG A 10 11.97 -9.14 -5.90
C ARG A 10 12.98 -8.56 -4.93
N GLU A 11 14.24 -9.03 -4.98
CA GLU A 11 15.32 -8.46 -4.16
C GLU A 11 15.55 -6.98 -4.45
N SER A 12 15.41 -6.58 -5.71
CA SER A 12 15.52 -5.17 -6.12
C SER A 12 14.39 -4.31 -5.57
N VAL A 13 13.13 -4.81 -5.58
CA VAL A 13 11.99 -4.13 -4.95
C VAL A 13 12.20 -4.01 -3.45
N HIS A 14 12.62 -5.08 -2.76
CA HIS A 14 12.90 -5.07 -1.32
C HIS A 14 13.95 -4.03 -0.93
N ASP A 15 15.04 -3.91 -1.71
CA ASP A 15 16.07 -2.92 -1.45
C ASP A 15 15.55 -1.50 -1.68
N LEU A 16 14.83 -1.26 -2.77
CA LEU A 16 14.27 0.04 -3.07
C LEU A 16 13.23 0.47 -2.02
N LEU A 17 12.34 -0.44 -1.58
CA LEU A 17 11.39 -0.22 -0.50
C LEU A 17 12.11 0.23 0.78
N LYS A 18 13.15 -0.50 1.22
CA LYS A 18 13.92 -0.15 2.41
C LYS A 18 14.55 1.24 2.30
N ARG A 19 15.18 1.53 1.17
CA ARG A 19 15.84 2.82 0.94
C ARG A 19 14.85 3.98 0.94
N THR A 20 13.70 3.80 0.30
CA THR A 20 12.61 4.78 0.30
C THR A 20 12.10 5.04 1.72
N ALA A 21 11.82 3.97 2.49
CA ALA A 21 11.38 4.11 3.89
C ALA A 21 12.40 4.81 4.78
N VAL A 22 13.70 4.49 4.62
CA VAL A 22 14.78 5.15 5.38
C VAL A 22 14.87 6.63 5.02
N ALA A 23 14.82 6.97 3.73
CA ALA A 23 14.87 8.36 3.28
C ALA A 23 13.69 9.19 3.82
N LEU A 24 12.47 8.67 3.74
CA LEU A 24 11.28 9.33 4.31
C LEU A 24 11.43 9.55 5.82
N LYS A 25 11.91 8.53 6.54
CA LYS A 25 12.11 8.59 7.99
C LYS A 25 13.18 9.61 8.38
N GLU A 26 14.33 9.60 7.73
CA GLU A 26 15.44 10.52 8.00
C GLU A 26 15.08 11.96 7.62
N GLY A 27 14.31 12.13 6.54
CA GLY A 27 13.74 13.43 6.13
C GLY A 27 12.61 13.93 7.01
N GLY A 28 12.13 13.12 7.98
CA GLY A 28 11.05 13.48 8.89
C GLY A 28 9.69 13.67 8.18
N VAL A 29 9.47 12.97 7.05
CA VAL A 29 8.18 12.94 6.36
C VAL A 29 7.30 11.89 7.04
N PRO A 30 6.08 12.22 7.47
CA PRO A 30 5.12 11.22 7.92
C PRO A 30 4.75 10.27 6.76
N PHE A 31 4.81 8.96 7.00
CA PHE A 31 4.48 7.97 5.96
C PHE A 31 3.98 6.66 6.56
N ALA A 32 3.33 5.84 5.75
CA ALA A 32 3.03 4.46 6.08
C ALA A 32 3.15 3.55 4.85
N LEU A 33 3.71 2.36 5.03
CA LEU A 33 3.65 1.29 4.03
C LEU A 33 2.20 0.88 3.84
N CYS A 34 1.74 0.77 2.59
CA CYS A 34 0.37 0.40 2.23
C CYS A 34 0.34 -0.70 1.17
N GLY A 35 -0.78 -0.90 0.55
CA GLY A 35 -0.90 -1.80 -0.60
C GLY A 35 -0.60 -3.28 -0.32
N GLY A 36 0.08 -3.91 -1.26
CA GLY A 36 0.40 -5.33 -1.22
C GLY A 36 1.40 -5.70 -0.14
N TYR A 37 2.47 -4.93 -0.01
CA TYR A 37 3.51 -5.19 0.99
C TYR A 37 3.05 -4.96 2.43
N ALA A 38 2.16 -3.99 2.69
CA ALA A 38 1.55 -3.84 4.00
C ALA A 38 0.70 -5.07 4.37
N ALA A 39 -0.07 -5.59 3.43
CA ALA A 39 -0.83 -6.82 3.64
C ALA A 39 0.09 -8.03 3.89
N TRP A 40 1.18 -8.15 3.14
CA TRP A 40 2.17 -9.22 3.31
C TRP A 40 2.82 -9.20 4.70
N VAL A 41 3.23 -8.05 5.19
CA VAL A 41 3.78 -7.90 6.56
C VAL A 41 2.79 -8.37 7.63
N ARG A 42 1.49 -8.30 7.35
CA ARG A 42 0.41 -8.75 8.23
C ARG A 42 -0.05 -10.19 7.97
N GLY A 43 0.65 -10.92 7.09
CA GLY A 43 0.44 -12.37 6.87
C GLY A 43 -0.24 -12.73 5.55
N ALA A 44 -0.54 -11.78 4.67
CA ALA A 44 -1.01 -12.07 3.32
C ALA A 44 0.12 -12.62 2.42
N PRO A 45 -0.20 -13.21 1.27
CA PRO A 45 0.80 -13.57 0.27
C PRO A 45 1.66 -12.38 -0.14
N GLU A 46 2.95 -12.63 -0.39
CA GLU A 46 3.85 -11.61 -0.91
C GLU A 46 3.41 -11.16 -2.31
N PRO A 47 3.35 -9.84 -2.57
CA PRO A 47 2.97 -9.32 -3.89
C PRO A 47 4.07 -9.58 -4.92
N ASP A 48 3.66 -9.70 -6.18
CA ASP A 48 4.58 -9.92 -7.31
C ASP A 48 5.20 -8.62 -7.85
N HIS A 49 4.67 -7.47 -7.43
CA HIS A 49 4.95 -6.16 -8.02
C HIS A 49 5.35 -5.14 -6.93
N ASP A 50 5.14 -3.90 -7.25
CA ASP A 50 5.43 -2.63 -6.61
C ASP A 50 5.16 -2.58 -5.10
N ALA A 51 5.95 -1.80 -4.42
CA ALA A 51 5.69 -1.38 -3.04
C ALA A 51 5.06 0.02 -3.05
N ASP A 52 4.13 0.25 -2.12
CA ASP A 52 3.36 1.47 -2.03
C ASP A 52 3.55 2.12 -0.65
N PHE A 53 3.81 3.42 -0.62
CA PHE A 53 3.77 4.23 0.59
C PHE A 53 2.68 5.29 0.49
N LEU A 54 2.04 5.60 1.62
CA LEU A 54 1.20 6.78 1.76
C LEU A 54 1.98 7.88 2.49
N VAL A 55 1.77 9.11 2.03
CA VAL A 55 2.19 10.34 2.72
C VAL A 55 1.01 11.30 2.79
N PRO A 56 0.92 12.19 3.79
CA PRO A 56 -0.12 13.21 3.80
C PRO A 56 -0.06 14.10 2.55
N ALA A 57 -1.20 14.50 2.02
CA ALA A 57 -1.27 15.34 0.83
C ALA A 57 -0.53 16.67 0.99
N ALA A 58 -0.48 17.21 2.20
CA ALA A 58 0.27 18.42 2.53
C ALA A 58 1.80 18.26 2.44
N GLU A 59 2.31 17.03 2.45
CA GLU A 59 3.73 16.71 2.43
C GLU A 59 4.23 16.28 1.02
N ALA A 60 3.38 16.30 0.01
CA ALA A 60 3.70 15.78 -1.33
C ALA A 60 4.96 16.43 -1.95
N GLU A 61 5.04 17.76 -1.98
CA GLU A 61 6.19 18.50 -2.53
C GLU A 61 7.46 18.21 -1.72
N ARG A 62 7.38 18.30 -0.38
CA ARG A 62 8.50 18.01 0.50
C ARG A 62 8.98 16.55 0.37
N THR A 63 8.07 15.62 0.13
CA THR A 63 8.41 14.21 -0.09
C THR A 63 9.31 14.04 -1.30
N ALA A 64 8.98 14.69 -2.42
CA ALA A 64 9.81 14.63 -3.64
C ALA A 64 11.23 15.17 -3.40
N GLU A 65 11.35 16.31 -2.70
CA GLU A 65 12.64 16.91 -2.33
C GLU A 65 13.47 15.98 -1.45
N VAL A 66 12.88 15.45 -0.37
CA VAL A 66 13.55 14.54 0.58
C VAL A 66 14.08 13.29 -0.12
N LEU A 67 13.28 12.67 -0.99
CA LEU A 67 13.69 11.47 -1.71
C LEU A 67 14.82 11.77 -2.72
N ALA A 68 14.73 12.89 -3.43
CA ALA A 68 15.78 13.32 -4.35
C ALA A 68 17.11 13.65 -3.61
N ASP A 69 17.04 14.34 -2.49
CA ASP A 69 18.20 14.68 -1.65
C ASP A 69 18.87 13.43 -1.06
N ALA A 70 18.10 12.37 -0.82
CA ALA A 70 18.62 11.05 -0.42
C ALA A 70 19.27 10.28 -1.59
N GLY A 71 19.35 10.87 -2.79
CA GLY A 71 19.95 10.27 -3.98
C GLY A 71 19.09 9.19 -4.64
N LEU A 72 17.78 9.21 -4.41
CA LEU A 72 16.83 8.34 -5.09
C LEU A 72 16.36 9.02 -6.39
N GLN A 73 16.15 8.21 -7.41
CA GLN A 73 15.61 8.70 -8.67
C GLN A 73 14.10 8.84 -8.56
N VAL A 74 13.62 10.07 -8.49
CA VAL A 74 12.19 10.42 -8.42
C VAL A 74 11.69 10.73 -9.82
N VAL A 75 10.53 10.17 -10.17
CA VAL A 75 9.82 10.43 -11.42
C VAL A 75 8.41 10.92 -11.08
N ASP A 76 8.01 12.01 -11.71
CA ASP A 76 6.67 12.57 -11.63
C ASP A 76 5.88 12.03 -12.83
N PRO A 77 4.97 11.06 -12.62
CA PRO A 77 4.17 10.50 -13.70
C PRO A 77 3.04 11.48 -14.14
N ALA A 78 2.25 11.06 -15.12
CA ALA A 78 1.11 11.89 -15.58
C ALA A 78 -0.02 11.99 -14.55
N GLU A 79 -0.06 11.05 -13.60
CA GLU A 79 -1.00 11.02 -12.49
C GLU A 79 -0.60 12.06 -11.44
N ASP A 80 -1.52 12.93 -11.05
CA ASP A 80 -1.32 14.05 -10.12
C ASP A 80 -1.47 13.67 -8.63
N TRP A 81 -1.42 12.37 -8.30
CA TRP A 81 -1.71 11.84 -6.97
C TRP A 81 -0.64 10.90 -6.41
N LEU A 82 0.46 10.71 -7.14
CA LEU A 82 1.61 9.90 -6.71
C LEU A 82 2.91 10.40 -7.36
N LEU A 83 4.04 10.02 -6.80
CA LEU A 83 5.33 9.99 -7.46
C LEU A 83 5.90 8.57 -7.46
N LYS A 84 6.85 8.32 -8.35
CA LYS A 84 7.55 7.04 -8.41
C LYS A 84 9.01 7.20 -8.03
N VAL A 85 9.48 6.35 -7.13
CA VAL A 85 10.90 6.14 -6.91
C VAL A 85 11.32 4.96 -7.78
N VAL A 86 12.24 5.19 -8.70
CA VAL A 86 12.61 4.18 -9.71
C VAL A 86 14.06 3.75 -9.55
N ARG A 87 14.32 2.48 -9.85
CA ARG A 87 15.68 1.94 -9.99
C ARG A 87 15.65 0.74 -10.93
N ASP A 88 16.39 0.84 -12.04
CA ASP A 88 16.41 -0.17 -13.09
C ASP A 88 14.96 -0.50 -13.56
N ASP A 89 14.54 -1.75 -13.42
CA ASP A 89 13.21 -2.24 -13.85
C ASP A 89 12.19 -2.27 -12.70
N VAL A 90 12.50 -1.72 -11.51
CA VAL A 90 11.61 -1.72 -10.34
C VAL A 90 11.28 -0.31 -9.88
N PHE A 91 10.13 -0.16 -9.23
CA PHE A 91 9.69 1.11 -8.67
C PHE A 91 8.94 0.94 -7.36
N VAL A 92 8.86 2.04 -6.64
CA VAL A 92 8.06 2.22 -5.42
C VAL A 92 7.16 3.42 -5.66
N ASP A 93 5.87 3.25 -5.44
CA ASP A 93 4.90 4.32 -5.53
C ASP A 93 4.75 5.02 -4.19
N VAL A 94 4.76 6.35 -4.20
CA VAL A 94 4.50 7.19 -3.03
C VAL A 94 3.28 8.05 -3.32
N LEU A 95 2.18 7.74 -2.64
CA LEU A 95 0.86 8.27 -2.91
C LEU A 95 0.44 9.27 -1.85
N TRP A 96 -0.18 10.37 -2.26
CA TRP A 96 -0.83 11.35 -1.36
C TRP A 96 -2.34 11.45 -1.56
N ARG A 97 -2.90 10.54 -2.37
CA ARG A 97 -4.34 10.36 -2.56
C ARG A 97 -4.67 8.88 -2.72
N THR A 98 -5.74 8.42 -2.11
CA THR A 98 -6.27 7.05 -2.29
C THR A 98 -7.74 7.14 -2.66
N CYS A 99 -8.20 6.36 -3.65
CA CYS A 99 -9.61 6.35 -4.06
C CYS A 99 -10.19 7.75 -4.26
N HIS A 100 -9.43 8.64 -4.91
CA HIS A 100 -9.75 10.05 -5.15
C HIS A 100 -9.84 10.96 -3.90
N VAL A 101 -9.51 10.45 -2.71
CA VAL A 101 -9.51 11.19 -1.45
C VAL A 101 -8.06 11.51 -1.04
N PRO A 102 -7.74 12.77 -0.68
CA PRO A 102 -6.44 13.11 -0.12
C PRO A 102 -6.11 12.27 1.11
N VAL A 103 -4.85 11.88 1.25
CA VAL A 103 -4.36 11.21 2.46
C VAL A 103 -4.20 12.25 3.56
N GLU A 104 -4.90 12.04 4.66
CA GLU A 104 -4.81 12.88 5.84
C GLU A 104 -3.82 12.28 6.86
N THR A 105 -3.28 13.12 7.74
CA THR A 105 -2.26 12.71 8.71
C THR A 105 -2.78 11.66 9.69
N ASP A 106 -4.06 11.70 10.03
CA ASP A 106 -4.71 10.76 10.97
C ASP A 106 -4.67 9.32 10.47
N LEU A 107 -4.72 9.10 9.14
CA LEU A 107 -4.56 7.77 8.56
C LEU A 107 -3.15 7.21 8.80
N ILE A 108 -2.13 8.06 8.68
CA ILE A 108 -0.73 7.68 8.95
C ILE A 108 -0.51 7.44 10.45
N GLU A 109 -1.12 8.25 11.31
CA GLU A 109 -1.00 8.13 12.78
C GLU A 109 -1.61 6.83 13.33
N ARG A 110 -2.58 6.24 12.62
CA ARG A 110 -3.16 4.92 12.98
C ARG A 110 -2.31 3.74 12.55
N ALA A 111 -1.22 3.95 11.82
CA ALA A 111 -0.35 2.88 11.37
C ALA A 111 0.47 2.28 12.53
N ASP A 112 0.65 0.97 12.50
CA ASP A 112 1.48 0.27 13.46
C ASP A 112 2.94 0.29 13.03
N VAL A 113 3.88 0.53 13.95
CA VAL A 113 5.31 0.40 13.65
C VAL A 113 5.70 -1.08 13.69
N LEU A 114 5.98 -1.65 12.53
CA LEU A 114 6.33 -3.06 12.36
C LEU A 114 7.71 -3.24 11.70
N PRO A 115 8.37 -4.40 11.94
CA PRO A 115 9.60 -4.74 11.23
C PRO A 115 9.28 -5.20 9.80
N VAL A 116 9.78 -4.48 8.81
CA VAL A 116 9.64 -4.81 7.38
C VAL A 116 11.03 -4.96 6.79
N LEU A 117 11.42 -6.16 6.37
CA LEU A 117 12.75 -6.43 5.80
C LEU A 117 13.90 -5.87 6.66
N SER A 118 13.78 -6.01 7.98
CA SER A 118 14.72 -5.50 9.01
C SER A 118 14.71 -3.98 9.24
N VAL A 119 13.79 -3.23 8.65
CA VAL A 119 13.58 -1.81 8.90
C VAL A 119 12.29 -1.61 9.71
N GLN A 120 12.36 -0.87 10.82
CA GLN A 120 11.17 -0.48 11.57
C GLN A 120 10.49 0.70 10.89
N MET A 121 9.25 0.51 10.42
CA MET A 121 8.49 1.54 9.73
C MET A 121 6.99 1.45 10.02
N PRO A 122 6.23 2.55 9.88
CA PRO A 122 4.78 2.53 9.96
C PRO A 122 4.18 1.67 8.83
N VAL A 123 3.23 0.80 9.17
CA VAL A 123 2.48 -0.08 8.26
C VAL A 123 1.00 0.13 8.51
N LEU A 124 0.21 0.41 7.51
CA LEU A 124 -1.24 0.63 7.66
C LEU A 124 -1.89 -0.50 8.45
N ALA A 125 -2.88 -0.16 9.26
CA ALA A 125 -3.71 -1.14 9.96
C ALA A 125 -4.42 -2.07 8.96
N ALA A 126 -4.68 -3.32 9.35
CA ALA A 126 -5.32 -4.30 8.48
C ALA A 126 -6.69 -3.82 7.96
N THR A 127 -7.44 -3.10 8.77
CA THR A 127 -8.72 -2.49 8.42
C THR A 127 -8.56 -1.46 7.31
N ASP A 128 -7.61 -0.53 7.46
CA ASP A 128 -7.35 0.52 6.46
C ASP A 128 -6.82 -0.08 5.14
N ILE A 129 -5.99 -1.13 5.21
CA ILE A 129 -5.54 -1.87 4.01
C ILE A 129 -6.75 -2.45 3.26
N LEU A 130 -7.70 -3.06 3.94
CA LEU A 130 -8.88 -3.61 3.29
C LEU A 130 -9.80 -2.53 2.74
N ILE A 131 -10.05 -1.46 3.49
CA ILE A 131 -10.88 -0.33 3.02
C ILE A 131 -10.29 0.24 1.73
N THR A 132 -8.99 0.56 1.70
CA THR A 132 -8.36 1.13 0.49
C THR A 132 -8.42 0.19 -0.70
N LYS A 133 -8.20 -1.12 -0.51
CA LYS A 133 -8.29 -2.12 -1.59
C LYS A 133 -9.74 -2.31 -2.08
N LEU A 134 -10.71 -2.29 -1.21
CA LEU A 134 -12.12 -2.45 -1.57
C LEU A 134 -12.69 -1.21 -2.25
N MET A 135 -12.31 -0.02 -1.80
CA MET A 135 -12.73 1.24 -2.43
C MET A 135 -12.11 1.45 -3.82
N ALA A 136 -10.99 0.80 -4.13
CA ALA A 136 -10.37 0.81 -5.45
C ALA A 136 -11.05 -0.11 -6.48
N LEU A 137 -12.04 -0.90 -6.07
CA LEU A 137 -12.77 -1.78 -6.98
C LEU A 137 -13.73 -0.97 -7.86
N ASP A 138 -13.72 -1.27 -9.15
CA ASP A 138 -14.64 -0.73 -10.14
C ASP A 138 -14.94 -1.77 -11.24
N GLU A 139 -15.68 -1.39 -12.27
CA GLU A 139 -16.04 -2.28 -13.37
C GLU A 139 -14.85 -2.77 -14.22
N HIS A 140 -13.74 -2.04 -14.22
CA HIS A 140 -12.52 -2.36 -14.97
C HIS A 140 -11.47 -3.03 -14.08
N TYR A 141 -11.55 -2.82 -12.77
CA TYR A 141 -10.62 -3.35 -11.79
C TYR A 141 -11.35 -4.07 -10.65
N CYS A 142 -11.74 -5.32 -10.91
CA CYS A 142 -12.51 -6.16 -9.97
C CYS A 142 -11.96 -7.58 -9.89
N ASP A 143 -10.74 -7.76 -9.33
CA ASP A 143 -10.14 -9.08 -9.17
C ASP A 143 -10.33 -9.61 -7.74
N PHE A 144 -11.47 -10.23 -7.48
CA PHE A 144 -11.77 -10.90 -6.21
C PHE A 144 -10.82 -12.06 -5.91
N GLY A 145 -10.24 -12.68 -6.94
CA GLY A 145 -9.27 -13.76 -6.78
C GLY A 145 -8.00 -13.30 -6.08
N ARG A 146 -7.53 -12.09 -6.36
CA ARG A 146 -6.39 -11.46 -5.68
C ARG A 146 -6.73 -10.95 -4.28
N LEU A 147 -7.96 -10.47 -4.07
CA LEU A 147 -8.38 -9.94 -2.77
C LEU A 147 -8.70 -11.03 -1.73
N LEU A 148 -9.22 -12.17 -2.16
CA LEU A 148 -9.65 -13.22 -1.25
C LEU A 148 -8.54 -13.77 -0.35
N PRO A 149 -7.31 -14.07 -0.85
CA PRO A 149 -6.19 -14.46 0.01
C PRO A 149 -5.82 -13.39 1.04
N VAL A 150 -5.87 -12.11 0.66
CA VAL A 150 -5.60 -10.98 1.55
C VAL A 150 -6.65 -10.91 2.66
N ALA A 151 -7.95 -10.91 2.31
CA ALA A 151 -9.03 -10.88 3.28
C ALA A 151 -8.97 -12.06 4.27
N ARG A 152 -8.64 -13.26 3.79
CA ARG A 152 -8.45 -14.45 4.66
C ARG A 152 -7.27 -14.30 5.62
N ALA A 153 -6.17 -13.77 5.16
CA ALA A 153 -4.97 -13.59 5.98
C ALA A 153 -5.18 -12.54 7.08
N LEU A 154 -5.91 -11.47 6.77
CA LEU A 154 -6.12 -10.35 7.67
C LEU A 154 -7.37 -10.47 8.55
N ARG A 155 -8.23 -11.48 8.34
CA ARG A 155 -9.59 -11.56 8.93
C ARG A 155 -9.67 -11.32 10.44
N GLU A 156 -8.67 -11.78 11.21
CA GLU A 156 -8.64 -11.65 12.67
C GLU A 156 -8.10 -10.28 13.14
N GLN A 157 -7.58 -9.47 12.22
CA GLN A 157 -6.99 -8.16 12.48
C GLN A 157 -7.91 -7.01 12.03
N VAL A 158 -9.04 -7.33 11.38
CA VAL A 158 -9.91 -6.37 10.72
C VAL A 158 -11.13 -6.04 11.56
N ASP A 159 -11.44 -4.77 11.71
CA ASP A 159 -12.72 -4.27 12.20
C ASP A 159 -13.74 -4.32 11.04
N TRP A 160 -14.42 -5.47 10.91
CA TRP A 160 -15.39 -5.70 9.84
C TRP A 160 -16.58 -4.73 9.83
N PRO A 161 -17.18 -4.38 10.99
CA PRO A 161 -18.21 -3.34 11.06
C PRO A 161 -17.73 -1.97 10.51
N LEU A 162 -16.49 -1.62 10.74
CA LEU A 162 -15.90 -0.41 10.17
C LEU A 162 -15.75 -0.53 8.65
N VAL A 163 -15.20 -1.66 8.16
CA VAL A 163 -15.07 -1.91 6.72
C VAL A 163 -16.42 -1.80 6.02
N GLU A 164 -17.45 -2.51 6.51
CA GLU A 164 -18.80 -2.48 5.94
C GLU A 164 -19.36 -1.06 5.81
N ARG A 165 -19.17 -0.24 6.84
CA ARG A 165 -19.63 1.15 6.85
C ARG A 165 -18.88 2.02 5.82
N GLU A 166 -17.57 1.91 5.80
CA GLU A 166 -16.71 2.77 4.94
C GLU A 166 -16.84 2.42 3.45
N VAL A 167 -17.12 1.16 3.11
CA VAL A 167 -17.23 0.73 1.71
C VAL A 167 -18.68 0.62 1.21
N ALA A 168 -19.66 1.03 2.00
CA ALA A 168 -21.09 0.89 1.68
C ALA A 168 -21.51 1.56 0.36
N GLY A 169 -20.77 2.56 -0.09
CA GLY A 169 -21.02 3.27 -1.35
C GLY A 169 -20.40 2.61 -2.59
N ASN A 170 -19.66 1.51 -2.44
CA ASN A 170 -19.03 0.79 -3.55
C ASN A 170 -19.68 -0.58 -3.73
N ASP A 171 -20.48 -0.73 -4.79
CA ASP A 171 -21.23 -1.97 -5.05
C ASP A 171 -20.34 -3.21 -5.20
N PHE A 172 -19.15 -3.08 -5.80
CA PHE A 172 -18.20 -4.18 -5.96
C PHE A 172 -17.65 -4.63 -4.60
N ALA A 173 -17.36 -3.68 -3.72
CA ALA A 173 -16.91 -3.97 -2.35
C ALA A 173 -18.03 -4.67 -1.56
N VAL A 174 -19.26 -4.19 -1.64
CA VAL A 174 -20.43 -4.80 -0.99
C VAL A 174 -20.62 -6.25 -1.45
N VAL A 175 -20.55 -6.51 -2.75
CA VAL A 175 -20.64 -7.88 -3.30
C VAL A 175 -19.47 -8.75 -2.82
N PHE A 176 -18.26 -8.21 -2.74
CA PHE A 176 -17.13 -8.95 -2.20
C PHE A 176 -17.31 -9.31 -0.72
N LEU A 177 -17.84 -8.40 0.12
CA LEU A 177 -18.16 -8.70 1.52
C LEU A 177 -19.21 -9.79 1.65
N GLN A 178 -20.25 -9.78 0.80
CA GLN A 178 -21.23 -10.88 0.75
C GLN A 178 -20.57 -12.22 0.38
N LEU A 179 -19.62 -12.21 -0.55
CA LEU A 179 -18.85 -13.41 -0.90
C LEU A 179 -18.04 -13.92 0.30
N LEU A 180 -17.37 -13.03 1.05
CA LEU A 180 -16.62 -13.40 2.26
C LEU A 180 -17.53 -14.07 3.30
N GLY A 181 -18.73 -13.53 3.53
CA GLY A 181 -19.72 -14.14 4.42
C GLY A 181 -20.14 -15.55 3.97
N ARG A 182 -20.40 -15.76 2.67
CA ARG A 182 -20.72 -17.08 2.11
C ARG A 182 -19.58 -18.09 2.21
N LEU A 183 -18.33 -17.62 2.20
CA LEU A 183 -17.15 -18.45 2.35
C LEU A 183 -16.72 -18.66 3.81
N GLY A 184 -17.47 -18.10 4.78
CA GLY A 184 -17.13 -18.20 6.21
C GLY A 184 -15.84 -17.49 6.58
N VAL A 185 -15.43 -16.46 5.84
CA VAL A 185 -14.26 -15.62 6.16
C VAL A 185 -14.65 -14.56 7.18
N VAL A 186 -15.85 -14.05 7.06
CA VAL A 186 -16.50 -13.10 8.00
C VAL A 186 -17.73 -13.78 8.57
N THR A 187 -17.97 -13.64 9.88
CA THR A 187 -19.10 -14.20 10.60
C THR A 187 -20.13 -13.12 10.94
#